data_e21f74d78efd0f86a74d38976d191eb7
#
_entry.id   e21f74d78efd0f86a74d38976d191eb7
#
_cell.length_a   1.000
_cell.length_b   1.000
_cell.length_c   1.000
_cell.angle_alpha   90.00
_cell.angle_beta   90.00
_cell.angle_gamma   90.00
#
_symmetry.space_group_name_H-M   'P 1'
#
loop_
_entity.id
_entity.type
_entity.pdbx_description
1 polymer ?
#
loop_
_entity_poly.entity_id
_entity_poly.type
_entity_poly.pdbx_seq_one_letter_code
_entity_poly.pdbx_strand_id
1 'polypeptide(L)'
;MIVPDVNLLVYVLNADSPHHPRALAWWRDCLNGHEPVGLPWVTILGVLRLVTNRRILSAPLSIEEAMANVDEWCRQPVVTLIEPGADHRAILSRLLRDAGRGANLVTDAHLAALCVERGATLLSADGAFQRFRGLRYENPLLA
;
A
#
# COMPACT_ATOMS: atom_id res chain seq x y z
N MET A 1 -8.58 6.59 -8.44
CA MET A 1 -7.54 6.60 -7.38
C MET A 1 -6.98 5.21 -7.23
N ILE A 2 -5.68 5.12 -7.12
CA ILE A 2 -4.98 3.89 -6.75
C ILE A 2 -4.42 4.04 -5.34
N VAL A 3 -4.33 2.92 -4.62
CA VAL A 3 -3.78 2.87 -3.25
C VAL A 3 -2.75 1.75 -3.18
N PRO A 4 -1.47 2.07 -2.97
CA PRO A 4 -0.43 1.03 -2.90
C PRO A 4 -0.39 0.35 -1.54
N ASP A 5 -0.19 -0.96 -1.57
CA ASP A 5 0.11 -1.76 -0.39
C ASP A 5 1.59 -1.62 -0.01
N VAL A 6 1.90 -1.96 1.22
CA VAL A 6 3.24 -1.88 1.81
C VAL A 6 4.28 -2.61 0.97
N ASN A 7 3.98 -3.84 0.55
CA ASN A 7 4.96 -4.69 -0.15
C ASN A 7 5.52 -4.04 -1.43
N LEU A 8 4.69 -3.37 -2.20
CA LEU A 8 5.13 -2.71 -3.43
C LEU A 8 6.11 -1.59 -3.15
N LEU A 9 5.85 -0.77 -2.13
CA LEU A 9 6.72 0.35 -1.79
C LEU A 9 8.01 -0.12 -1.10
N VAL A 10 7.96 -1.24 -0.38
CA VAL A 10 9.18 -1.87 0.12
C VAL A 10 10.07 -2.31 -1.06
N TYR A 11 9.49 -2.91 -2.09
CA TYR A 11 10.26 -3.27 -3.31
C TYR A 11 10.87 -2.03 -3.99
N VAL A 12 10.16 -0.91 -3.98
CA VAL A 12 10.67 0.35 -4.53
C VAL A 12 11.94 0.81 -3.80
N LEU A 13 12.03 0.58 -2.50
CA LEU A 13 13.15 1.02 -1.67
C LEU A 13 14.22 -0.04 -1.44
N ASN A 14 13.94 -1.31 -1.77
CA ASN A 14 14.88 -2.42 -1.56
C ASN A 14 15.58 -2.80 -2.87
N ALA A 15 16.75 -2.21 -3.11
CA ALA A 15 17.51 -2.45 -4.34
C ALA A 15 17.95 -3.92 -4.52
N ASP A 16 17.99 -4.70 -3.44
CA ASP A 16 18.38 -6.11 -3.49
C ASP A 16 17.21 -7.04 -3.86
N SER A 17 15.98 -6.53 -3.87
CA SER A 17 14.82 -7.33 -4.26
C SER A 17 14.82 -7.61 -5.77
N PRO A 18 14.51 -8.85 -6.20
CA PRO A 18 14.31 -9.14 -7.62
C PRO A 18 13.13 -8.37 -8.22
N HIS A 19 12.21 -7.87 -7.40
CA HIS A 19 11.07 -7.06 -7.85
C HIS A 19 11.39 -5.58 -7.98
N HIS A 20 12.56 -5.15 -7.50
CA HIS A 20 12.93 -3.74 -7.44
C HIS A 20 12.84 -3.00 -8.77
N PRO A 21 13.45 -3.48 -9.88
CA PRO A 21 13.43 -2.73 -11.14
C PRO A 21 12.01 -2.47 -11.63
N ARG A 22 11.15 -3.46 -11.52
CA ARG A 22 9.76 -3.41 -11.97
C ARG A 22 8.92 -2.51 -11.08
N ALA A 23 9.07 -2.65 -9.77
CA ALA A 23 8.37 -1.83 -8.79
C ALA A 23 8.77 -0.35 -8.91
N LEU A 24 10.06 -0.07 -9.08
CA LEU A 24 10.56 1.28 -9.23
C LEU A 24 10.01 1.95 -10.50
N ALA A 25 10.02 1.24 -11.63
CA ALA A 25 9.47 1.74 -12.88
C ALA A 25 7.97 2.03 -12.75
N TRP A 26 7.22 1.10 -12.17
CA TRP A 26 5.79 1.26 -11.92
C TRP A 26 5.51 2.48 -11.05
N TRP A 27 6.24 2.64 -9.94
CA TRP A 27 6.00 3.73 -9.01
C TRP A 27 6.32 5.10 -9.62
N ARG A 28 7.40 5.18 -10.39
CA ARG A 28 7.74 6.40 -11.13
C ARG A 28 6.63 6.77 -12.12
N ASP A 29 6.09 5.79 -12.82
CA ASP A 29 4.97 6.04 -13.74
C ASP A 29 3.73 6.55 -12.99
N CYS A 30 3.43 5.99 -11.82
CA CYS A 30 2.33 6.47 -10.98
C CYS A 30 2.53 7.92 -10.56
N LEU A 31 3.73 8.26 -10.07
CA LEU A 31 4.02 9.59 -9.57
C LEU A 31 4.06 10.65 -10.68
N ASN A 32 4.40 10.26 -11.90
CA ASN A 32 4.45 11.16 -13.06
C ASN A 32 3.16 11.16 -13.87
N GLY A 33 2.19 10.34 -13.50
CA GLY A 33 0.93 10.22 -14.21
C GLY A 33 -0.13 11.21 -13.72
N HIS A 34 -1.38 10.93 -14.08
CA HIS A 34 -2.53 11.76 -13.73
C HIS A 34 -3.50 11.07 -12.79
N GLU A 35 -3.39 9.76 -12.61
CA GLU A 35 -4.24 9.01 -11.69
C GLU A 35 -3.93 9.39 -10.25
N PRO A 36 -4.92 9.83 -9.46
CA PRO A 36 -4.70 10.14 -8.06
C PRO A 36 -4.18 8.92 -7.29
N VAL A 37 -3.18 9.16 -6.44
CA VAL A 37 -2.56 8.15 -5.57
C VAL A 37 -2.94 8.46 -4.13
N GLY A 38 -3.63 7.53 -3.47
CA GLY A 38 -3.96 7.63 -2.05
C GLY A 38 -2.92 6.89 -1.21
N LEU A 39 -2.29 7.58 -0.27
CA LEU A 39 -1.37 6.96 0.70
C LEU A 39 -2.03 6.95 2.08
N PRO A 40 -2.46 5.77 2.57
CA PRO A 40 -2.96 5.66 3.93
C PRO A 40 -1.81 5.52 4.93
N TRP A 41 -2.05 5.96 6.16
CA TRP A 41 -1.04 5.86 7.22
C TRP A 41 -0.62 4.41 7.49
N VAL A 42 -1.52 3.45 7.36
CA VAL A 42 -1.16 2.03 7.54
C VAL A 42 -0.07 1.60 6.55
N THR A 43 -0.11 2.08 5.32
CA THR A 43 0.92 1.83 4.31
C THR A 43 2.22 2.54 4.68
N ILE A 44 2.16 3.81 5.02
CA ILE A 44 3.33 4.61 5.41
C ILE A 44 4.05 3.98 6.60
N LEU A 45 3.32 3.65 7.66
CA LEU A 45 3.90 3.05 8.86
C LEU A 45 4.52 1.68 8.57
N GLY A 46 3.86 0.89 7.73
CA GLY A 46 4.37 -0.42 7.32
C GLY A 46 5.68 -0.30 6.54
N VAL A 47 5.75 0.64 5.61
CA VAL A 47 6.99 0.90 4.84
C VAL A 47 8.12 1.31 5.78
N LEU A 48 7.89 2.31 6.64
CA LEU A 48 8.91 2.79 7.57
C LEU A 48 9.43 1.66 8.48
N ARG A 49 8.52 0.83 8.99
CA ARG A 49 8.89 -0.28 9.87
C ARG A 49 9.73 -1.33 9.16
N LEU A 50 9.38 -1.68 7.93
CA LEU A 50 10.05 -2.76 7.20
C LEU A 50 11.39 -2.33 6.59
N VAL A 51 11.48 -1.15 6.00
CA VAL A 51 12.71 -0.72 5.32
C VAL A 51 13.84 -0.33 6.28
N THR A 52 13.51 -0.08 7.54
CA THR A 52 14.49 0.21 8.59
C THR A 52 14.90 -1.03 9.40
N ASN A 53 14.32 -2.19 9.07
CA ASN A 53 14.53 -3.43 9.80
C ASN A 53 15.58 -4.31 9.10
N ARG A 54 16.73 -4.54 9.77
CA ARG A 54 17.82 -5.37 9.23
C ARG A 54 17.43 -6.83 9.02
N ARG A 55 16.34 -7.30 9.62
CA ARG A 55 15.82 -8.65 9.40
C ARG A 55 15.07 -8.77 8.08
N ILE A 56 14.66 -7.65 7.52
CA ILE A 56 13.89 -7.57 6.28
C ILE A 56 14.79 -7.16 5.11
N LEU A 57 15.58 -6.10 5.27
CA LEU A 57 16.53 -5.62 4.27
C LEU A 57 17.95 -5.94 4.73
N SER A 58 18.78 -6.49 3.83
CA SER A 58 20.20 -6.73 4.12
C SER A 58 20.96 -5.42 4.34
N ALA A 59 20.55 -4.36 3.63
CA ALA A 59 21.05 -3.01 3.80
C ALA A 59 19.90 -2.07 4.16
N PRO A 60 19.48 -2.03 5.44
CA PRO A 60 18.34 -1.23 5.84
C PRO A 60 18.61 0.26 5.70
N LEU A 61 17.55 1.03 5.42
CA LEU A 61 17.63 2.48 5.41
C LEU A 61 17.69 3.00 6.85
N SER A 62 18.35 4.15 7.04
CA SER A 62 18.17 4.90 8.26
C SER A 62 16.76 5.47 8.33
N ILE A 63 16.30 5.87 9.52
CA ILE A 63 14.97 6.49 9.64
C ILE A 63 14.92 7.81 8.87
N GLU A 64 16.02 8.55 8.81
CA GLU A 64 16.11 9.80 8.07
C GLU A 64 15.94 9.55 6.57
N GLU A 65 16.61 8.54 6.03
CA GLU A 65 16.48 8.15 4.62
C GLU A 65 15.06 7.67 4.29
N ALA A 66 14.49 6.84 5.16
CA ALA A 66 13.14 6.32 4.96
C ALA A 66 12.11 7.45 4.96
N MET A 67 12.20 8.36 5.94
CA MET A 67 11.31 9.52 6.00
C MET A 67 11.46 10.46 4.82
N ALA A 68 12.70 10.67 4.35
CA ALA A 68 12.96 11.51 3.19
C ALA A 68 12.25 10.98 1.93
N ASN A 69 12.24 9.65 1.74
CA ASN A 69 11.50 9.03 0.64
C ASN A 69 10.00 9.25 0.76
N VAL A 70 9.44 9.03 1.95
CA VAL A 70 8.00 9.25 2.20
C VAL A 70 7.64 10.72 1.96
N ASP A 71 8.43 11.65 2.46
CA ASP A 71 8.20 13.09 2.28
C ASP A 71 8.22 13.46 0.81
N GLU A 72 9.15 12.90 0.04
CA GLU A 72 9.23 13.15 -1.40
C GLU A 72 7.99 12.64 -2.12
N TRP A 73 7.50 11.47 -1.78
CA TRP A 73 6.26 10.94 -2.35
C TRP A 73 5.08 11.85 -2.03
N CYS A 74 4.97 12.30 -0.79
CA CYS A 74 3.88 13.16 -0.35
C CYS A 74 3.90 14.55 -1.00
N ARG A 75 5.05 15.00 -1.52
CA ARG A 75 5.14 16.27 -2.26
C ARG A 75 4.63 16.17 -3.69
N GLN A 76 4.48 14.96 -4.22
CA GLN A 76 4.02 14.81 -5.61
C GLN A 76 2.57 15.25 -5.75
N PRO A 77 2.22 16.01 -6.81
CA PRO A 77 0.87 16.56 -6.97
C PRO A 77 -0.25 15.51 -6.98
N VAL A 78 0.03 14.30 -7.49
CA VAL A 78 -0.97 13.23 -7.58
C VAL A 78 -1.22 12.52 -6.25
N VAL A 79 -0.35 12.70 -5.25
CA VAL A 79 -0.40 11.97 -3.98
C VAL A 79 -1.24 12.74 -2.95
N THR A 80 -2.15 12.02 -2.31
CA THR A 80 -2.98 12.51 -1.20
C THR A 80 -2.92 11.51 -0.06
N LEU A 81 -2.72 12.01 1.17
CA LEU A 81 -2.89 11.19 2.36
C LEU A 81 -4.38 10.90 2.54
N ILE A 82 -4.72 9.64 2.75
CA ILE A 82 -6.11 9.24 2.93
C ILE A 82 -6.34 8.63 4.31
N GLU A 83 -7.54 8.84 4.82
CA GLU A 83 -7.97 8.41 6.15
C GLU A 83 -9.34 7.75 6.06
N PRO A 84 -9.72 6.94 7.07
CA PRO A 84 -11.06 6.38 7.15
C PRO A 84 -12.13 7.47 7.15
N GLY A 85 -13.20 7.25 6.38
CA GLY A 85 -14.37 8.10 6.40
C GLY A 85 -15.48 7.55 7.30
N ALA A 86 -16.65 8.15 7.18
CA ALA A 86 -17.80 7.81 8.04
C ALA A 86 -18.27 6.36 7.89
N ASP A 87 -18.12 5.77 6.70
CA ASP A 87 -18.61 4.42 6.42
C ASP A 87 -17.56 3.33 6.67
N HIS A 88 -16.33 3.70 7.04
CA HIS A 88 -15.24 2.76 7.17
C HIS A 88 -15.53 1.62 8.13
N ARG A 89 -16.07 1.94 9.31
CA ARG A 89 -16.34 0.94 10.34
C ARG A 89 -17.36 -0.12 9.87
N ALA A 90 -18.39 0.29 9.17
CA ALA A 90 -19.39 -0.62 8.63
C ALA A 90 -18.82 -1.51 7.54
N ILE A 91 -18.00 -0.93 6.65
CA ILE A 91 -17.34 -1.68 5.56
C ILE A 91 -16.34 -2.67 6.14
N LEU A 92 -15.49 -2.25 7.08
CA LEU A 92 -14.54 -3.11 7.76
C LEU A 92 -15.22 -4.31 8.42
N SER A 93 -16.30 -4.06 9.14
CA SER A 93 -17.09 -5.11 9.79
C SER A 93 -17.61 -6.13 8.78
N ARG A 94 -18.15 -5.65 7.65
CA ARG A 94 -18.64 -6.53 6.59
C ARG A 94 -17.54 -7.39 5.99
N LEU A 95 -16.40 -6.78 5.67
CA LEU A 95 -15.27 -7.50 5.07
C LEU A 95 -14.73 -8.59 6.01
N LEU A 96 -14.63 -8.30 7.30
CA LEU A 96 -14.15 -9.28 8.29
C LEU A 96 -15.17 -10.41 8.49
N ARG A 97 -16.46 -10.10 8.50
CA ARG A 97 -17.51 -11.12 8.60
C ARG A 97 -17.53 -12.02 7.38
N ASP A 98 -17.43 -11.46 6.19
CA ASP A 98 -17.40 -12.22 4.93
C ASP A 98 -16.16 -13.14 4.86
N ALA A 99 -15.02 -12.67 5.36
CA ALA A 99 -13.81 -13.47 5.45
C ALA A 99 -13.86 -14.54 6.55
N GLY A 100 -14.75 -14.37 7.54
CA GLY A 100 -14.99 -15.32 8.60
C GLY A 100 -13.90 -15.40 9.67
N ARG A 101 -12.98 -14.43 9.69
CA ARG A 101 -11.88 -14.40 10.67
C ARG A 101 -11.28 -13.00 10.81
N GLY A 102 -10.54 -12.80 11.91
CA GLY A 102 -9.78 -11.59 12.17
C GLY A 102 -8.27 -11.88 12.21
N ALA A 103 -7.63 -11.65 13.35
CA ALA A 103 -6.18 -11.83 13.56
C ALA A 103 -5.36 -11.09 12.50
N ASN A 104 -4.45 -11.76 11.80
CA ASN A 104 -3.59 -11.14 10.80
C ASN A 104 -4.34 -10.53 9.62
N LEU A 105 -5.61 -10.91 9.43
CA LEU A 105 -6.43 -10.38 8.35
C LEU A 105 -6.98 -8.98 8.64
N VAL A 106 -6.96 -8.52 9.89
CA VAL A 106 -7.57 -7.25 10.29
C VAL A 106 -6.92 -6.05 9.57
N THR A 107 -5.60 -6.01 9.51
CA THR A 107 -4.89 -4.90 8.84
C THR A 107 -5.16 -4.90 7.34
N ASP A 108 -5.19 -6.06 6.70
CA ASP A 108 -5.52 -6.17 5.28
C ASP A 108 -6.96 -5.75 5.02
N ALA A 109 -7.89 -6.14 5.88
CA ALA A 109 -9.29 -5.74 5.79
C ALA A 109 -9.45 -4.22 5.97
N HIS A 110 -8.66 -3.61 6.85
CA HIS A 110 -8.64 -2.16 7.02
C HIS A 110 -8.21 -1.46 5.72
N LEU A 111 -7.13 -1.91 5.10
CA LEU A 111 -6.65 -1.35 3.84
C LEU A 111 -7.68 -1.54 2.73
N ALA A 112 -8.26 -2.72 2.63
CA ALA A 112 -9.33 -3.01 1.69
C ALA A 112 -10.55 -2.10 1.90
N ALA A 113 -10.94 -1.89 3.16
CA ALA A 113 -12.07 -1.03 3.50
C ALA A 113 -11.84 0.44 3.10
N LEU A 114 -10.62 0.95 3.26
CA LEU A 114 -10.26 2.29 2.77
C LEU A 114 -10.52 2.42 1.27
N CYS A 115 -10.11 1.40 0.52
CA CYS A 115 -10.27 1.38 -0.93
C CYS A 115 -11.74 1.24 -1.34
N VAL A 116 -12.50 0.36 -0.70
CA VAL A 116 -13.92 0.16 -0.99
C VAL A 116 -14.70 1.45 -0.74
N GLU A 117 -14.44 2.11 0.38
CA GLU A 117 -15.14 3.35 0.75
C GLU A 117 -14.94 4.45 -0.30
N ARG A 118 -13.75 4.52 -0.88
CA ARG A 118 -13.38 5.56 -1.85
C ARG A 118 -13.60 5.16 -3.31
N GLY A 119 -13.98 3.92 -3.57
CA GLY A 119 -14.02 3.41 -4.93
C GLY A 119 -12.65 3.34 -5.58
N ALA A 120 -11.59 3.21 -4.77
CA ALA A 120 -10.21 3.14 -5.24
C ALA A 120 -9.82 1.70 -5.59
N THR A 121 -8.76 1.56 -6.39
CA THR A 121 -8.16 0.27 -6.69
C THR A 121 -6.96 0.04 -5.78
N LEU A 122 -6.95 -1.08 -5.05
CA LEU A 122 -5.80 -1.50 -4.27
C LEU A 122 -4.77 -2.16 -5.18
N LEU A 123 -3.54 -1.68 -5.11
CA LEU A 123 -2.41 -2.29 -5.81
C LEU A 123 -1.53 -3.03 -4.80
N SER A 124 -1.34 -4.33 -5.02
CA SER A 124 -0.55 -5.17 -4.12
C SER A 124 0.03 -6.36 -4.88
N ALA A 125 1.18 -6.84 -4.43
CA ALA A 125 1.76 -8.09 -4.90
C ALA A 125 1.11 -9.32 -4.23
N ASP A 126 0.26 -9.12 -3.22
CA ASP A 126 -0.41 -10.19 -2.48
C ASP A 126 -1.80 -10.46 -3.05
N GLY A 127 -1.94 -11.58 -3.77
CA GLY A 127 -3.22 -12.00 -4.35
C GLY A 127 -4.31 -12.36 -3.33
N ALA A 128 -3.96 -12.50 -2.04
CA ALA A 128 -4.93 -12.78 -0.99
C ALA A 128 -5.99 -11.67 -0.83
N PHE A 129 -5.72 -10.45 -1.30
CA PHE A 129 -6.71 -9.36 -1.30
C PHE A 129 -7.93 -9.66 -2.18
N GLN A 130 -7.83 -10.57 -3.13
CA GLN A 130 -8.96 -10.98 -3.96
C GLN A 130 -10.13 -11.57 -3.16
N ARG A 131 -9.88 -12.01 -1.93
CA ARG A 131 -10.92 -12.52 -1.02
C ARG A 131 -11.94 -11.47 -0.60
N PHE A 132 -11.57 -10.19 -0.65
CA PHE A 132 -12.43 -9.11 -0.17
C PHE A 132 -13.46 -8.72 -1.23
N ARG A 133 -14.71 -9.01 -0.95
CA ARG A 133 -15.82 -8.75 -1.86
C ARG A 133 -16.04 -7.24 -2.05
N GLY A 134 -16.12 -6.80 -3.31
CA GLY A 134 -16.30 -5.40 -3.65
C GLY A 134 -15.01 -4.60 -3.77
N LEU A 135 -13.86 -5.20 -3.43
CA LEU A 135 -12.56 -4.56 -3.61
C LEU A 135 -12.10 -4.69 -5.07
N ARG A 136 -11.68 -3.57 -5.65
CA ARG A 136 -10.92 -3.59 -6.90
C ARG A 136 -9.45 -3.80 -6.54
N TYR A 137 -8.87 -4.84 -7.10
CA TYR A 137 -7.49 -5.25 -6.80
C TYR A 137 -6.73 -5.52 -8.09
N GLU A 138 -5.49 -5.06 -8.12
CA GLU A 138 -4.55 -5.36 -9.20
C GLU A 138 -3.15 -5.60 -8.64
N ASN A 139 -2.38 -6.47 -9.31
CA ASN A 139 -0.95 -6.60 -9.06
C ASN A 139 -0.20 -5.96 -10.23
N PRO A 140 0.41 -4.78 -10.04
CA PRO A 140 1.06 -4.06 -11.13
C PRO A 140 2.39 -4.68 -11.57
N LEU A 141 2.90 -5.67 -10.83
CA LEU A 141 4.15 -6.36 -11.16
C LEU A 141 3.94 -7.54 -12.10
N LEU A 142 2.71 -7.96 -12.29
CA LEU A 142 2.39 -9.00 -13.29
C LEU A 142 2.33 -8.35 -14.67
N ALA A 143 3.00 -8.98 -15.61
CA ALA A 143 3.09 -8.47 -16.97
C ALA A 143 1.78 -8.66 -17.75
#